data_37b00dd731068201b5b9a2a68bab2641
#
_entry.id   37b00dd731068201b5b9a2a68bab2641
#
_cell.length_a   1.000
_cell.length_b   1.000
_cell.length_c   1.000
_cell.angle_alpha   90.00
_cell.angle_beta   90.00
_cell.angle_gamma   90.00
#
_symmetry.space_group_name_H-M   'P 1'
#
loop_
_entity.id
_entity.type
_entity.pdbx_description
1 polymer ?
#
loop_
_entity_poly.entity_id
_entity_poly.type
_entity_poly.pdbx_seq_one_letter_code
_entity_poly.pdbx_strand_id
1 'polypeptide(L)'
;MKVKNKEPLLSLENLTVAFGGLVAVSDFSLQLFSGDLVGLIGPNGAGKTTVFNLITGQYRPTKGRVIFQGKDITGFSPDLVTTVGIARTFQNIRLFGNLTVLENVLVSFHVRLQSSFLAPMFSLPSYWREEKAIRREAYDLLEAVGLADATKEEAQSLPYGEQR
;
A
#
# COMPACT_ATOMS: atom_id res chain seq x y z
N MET A 1 9.60 -36.51 3.43
CA MET A 1 9.45 -35.06 3.72
C MET A 1 8.07 -34.63 3.22
N LYS A 2 7.13 -34.36 4.12
CA LYS A 2 5.79 -33.83 3.73
C LYS A 2 5.99 -32.38 3.28
N VAL A 3 5.85 -32.11 1.99
CA VAL A 3 5.69 -30.75 1.47
C VAL A 3 4.41 -30.20 2.11
N LYS A 4 4.54 -29.31 3.10
CA LYS A 4 3.40 -28.53 3.57
C LYS A 4 2.93 -27.74 2.35
N ASN A 5 1.73 -28.01 1.85
CA ASN A 5 1.04 -27.12 0.92
C ASN A 5 0.91 -25.75 1.62
N LYS A 6 1.87 -24.86 1.38
CA LYS A 6 1.74 -23.47 1.77
C LYS A 6 0.72 -22.87 0.83
N GLU A 7 -0.36 -22.35 1.37
CA GLU A 7 -1.28 -21.54 0.57
C GLU A 7 -0.54 -20.26 0.10
N PRO A 8 -0.71 -19.87 -1.18
CA PRO A 8 -0.07 -18.67 -1.68
C PRO A 8 -0.61 -17.42 -0.95
N LEU A 9 0.30 -16.50 -0.61
CA LEU A 9 -0.04 -15.21 -0.05
C LEU A 9 -0.81 -14.37 -1.07
N LEU A 10 -0.33 -14.38 -2.34
CA LEU A 10 -0.96 -13.70 -3.47
C LEU A 10 -1.03 -14.68 -4.63
N SER A 11 -2.19 -14.81 -5.27
CA SER A 11 -2.38 -15.56 -6.51
C SER A 11 -3.03 -14.68 -7.56
N LEU A 12 -2.38 -14.58 -8.70
CA LEU A 12 -2.90 -13.96 -9.91
C LEU A 12 -3.28 -15.09 -10.86
N GLU A 13 -4.54 -15.13 -11.29
CA GLU A 13 -5.07 -16.21 -12.09
C GLU A 13 -5.57 -15.70 -13.44
N ASN A 14 -4.85 -16.03 -14.51
CA ASN A 14 -5.21 -15.74 -15.90
C ASN A 14 -5.60 -14.27 -16.16
N LEU A 15 -4.87 -13.35 -15.52
CA LEU A 15 -5.15 -11.92 -15.62
C LEU A 15 -5.00 -11.42 -17.04
N THR A 16 -6.04 -10.80 -17.55
CA THR A 16 -6.06 -10.10 -18.83
C THR A 16 -6.63 -8.71 -18.65
N VAL A 17 -5.98 -7.71 -19.23
CA VAL A 17 -6.51 -6.36 -19.33
C VAL A 17 -6.25 -5.76 -20.70
N ALA A 18 -7.28 -5.13 -21.23
CA ALA A 18 -7.23 -4.42 -22.51
C ALA A 18 -7.71 -2.97 -22.34
N PHE A 19 -7.08 -2.06 -23.06
CA PHE A 19 -7.43 -0.64 -23.13
C PHE A 19 -7.80 -0.31 -24.59
N GLY A 20 -9.09 -0.10 -24.81
CA GLY A 20 -9.59 0.00 -26.20
C GLY A 20 -9.28 -1.27 -26.98
N GLY A 21 -8.56 -1.17 -28.08
CA GLY A 21 -8.14 -2.32 -28.90
C GLY A 21 -6.80 -2.96 -28.51
N LEU A 22 -6.07 -2.41 -27.51
CA LEU A 22 -4.75 -2.88 -27.10
C LEU A 22 -4.86 -3.79 -25.88
N VAL A 23 -4.43 -5.05 -26.01
CA VAL A 23 -4.25 -5.97 -24.87
C VAL A 23 -2.90 -5.70 -24.21
N ALA A 24 -2.91 -5.11 -23.01
CA ALA A 24 -1.69 -4.73 -22.29
C ALA A 24 -1.13 -5.87 -21.45
N VAL A 25 -1.97 -6.77 -20.96
CA VAL A 25 -1.61 -8.02 -20.26
C VAL A 25 -2.56 -9.10 -20.75
N SER A 26 -2.02 -10.27 -21.07
CA SER A 26 -2.81 -11.42 -21.55
C SER A 26 -2.42 -12.67 -20.79
N ASP A 27 -3.41 -13.31 -20.15
CA ASP A 27 -3.32 -14.61 -19.49
C ASP A 27 -2.15 -14.73 -18.49
N PHE A 28 -1.92 -13.69 -17.72
CA PHE A 28 -0.82 -13.64 -16.76
C PHE A 28 -1.20 -14.31 -15.44
N SER A 29 -0.42 -15.30 -15.03
CA SER A 29 -0.59 -16.01 -13.76
C SER A 29 0.70 -15.99 -12.95
N LEU A 30 0.58 -15.81 -11.64
CA LEU A 30 1.69 -15.76 -10.70
C LEU A 30 1.21 -16.17 -9.31
N GLN A 31 2.03 -16.91 -8.58
CA GLN A 31 1.81 -17.18 -7.17
C GLN A 31 3.00 -16.71 -6.35
N LEU A 32 2.72 -16.01 -5.26
CA LEU A 32 3.70 -15.57 -4.28
C LEU A 32 3.38 -16.17 -2.91
N PHE A 33 4.40 -16.63 -2.23
CA PHE A 33 4.29 -17.17 -0.88
C PHE A 33 4.88 -16.20 0.14
N SER A 34 4.52 -16.35 1.40
CA SER A 34 5.09 -15.52 2.46
C SER A 34 6.61 -15.67 2.53
N GLY A 35 7.30 -14.52 2.46
CA GLY A 35 8.77 -14.43 2.45
C GLY A 35 9.39 -14.42 1.05
N ASP A 36 8.62 -14.56 -0.02
CA ASP A 36 9.15 -14.48 -1.37
C ASP A 36 9.60 -13.06 -1.73
N LEU A 37 10.70 -12.98 -2.47
CA LEU A 37 11.17 -11.79 -3.17
C LEU A 37 11.20 -12.09 -4.66
N VAL A 38 10.30 -11.49 -5.44
CA VAL A 38 10.14 -11.77 -6.86
C VAL A 38 10.33 -10.52 -7.71
N GLY A 39 11.14 -10.61 -8.76
CA GLY A 39 11.36 -9.56 -9.73
C GLY A 39 10.54 -9.79 -11.01
N LEU A 40 9.78 -8.77 -11.44
CA LEU A 40 9.11 -8.76 -12.74
C LEU A 40 10.00 -8.05 -13.77
N ILE A 41 10.58 -8.81 -14.70
CA ILE A 41 11.55 -8.33 -15.67
C ILE A 41 10.94 -8.35 -17.08
N GLY A 42 11.35 -7.41 -17.91
CA GLY A 42 10.92 -7.31 -19.31
C GLY A 42 11.20 -5.93 -19.91
N PRO A 43 11.13 -5.76 -21.23
CA PRO A 43 11.35 -4.48 -21.91
C PRO A 43 10.31 -3.43 -21.53
N ASN A 44 10.56 -2.17 -21.92
CA ASN A 44 9.56 -1.11 -21.78
C ASN A 44 8.34 -1.46 -22.63
N GLY A 45 7.14 -1.22 -22.06
CA GLY A 45 5.88 -1.61 -22.71
C GLY A 45 5.42 -3.06 -22.49
N ALA A 46 6.22 -3.94 -21.85
CA ALA A 46 5.86 -5.34 -21.60
C ALA A 46 4.73 -5.54 -20.53
N GLY A 47 4.04 -4.49 -20.12
CA GLY A 47 2.92 -4.62 -19.17
C GLY A 47 3.30 -4.72 -17.70
N LYS A 48 4.59 -4.58 -17.31
CA LYS A 48 5.02 -4.69 -15.90
C LYS A 48 4.24 -3.76 -14.96
N THR A 49 4.19 -2.48 -15.29
CA THR A 49 3.43 -1.48 -14.52
C THR A 49 1.94 -1.79 -14.50
N THR A 50 1.42 -2.35 -15.61
CA THR A 50 0.02 -2.75 -15.69
C THR A 50 -0.31 -3.90 -14.74
N VAL A 51 0.59 -4.89 -14.60
CA VAL A 51 0.44 -5.96 -13.60
C VAL A 51 0.40 -5.39 -12.17
N PHE A 52 1.34 -4.48 -11.83
CA PHE A 52 1.31 -3.80 -10.53
C PHE A 52 0.02 -2.99 -10.32
N ASN A 53 -0.48 -2.31 -11.36
CA ASN A 53 -1.73 -1.56 -11.29
C ASN A 53 -2.95 -2.48 -11.10
N LEU A 54 -2.94 -3.69 -11.66
CA LEU A 54 -3.98 -4.70 -11.43
C LEU A 54 -3.96 -5.21 -9.99
N ILE A 55 -2.79 -5.53 -9.44
CA ILE A 55 -2.62 -6.00 -8.05
C ILE A 55 -3.08 -4.93 -7.06
N THR A 56 -2.75 -3.67 -7.34
CA THR A 56 -3.02 -2.54 -6.42
C THR A 56 -4.36 -1.85 -6.67
N GLY A 57 -5.23 -2.44 -7.49
CA GLY A 57 -6.59 -1.94 -7.72
C GLY A 57 -6.69 -0.65 -8.54
N GLN A 58 -5.57 -0.16 -9.12
CA GLN A 58 -5.58 0.99 -10.04
C GLN A 58 -6.29 0.67 -11.35
N TYR A 59 -6.22 -0.60 -11.78
CA TYR A 59 -6.94 -1.11 -12.94
C TYR A 59 -7.76 -2.33 -12.56
N ARG A 60 -8.92 -2.45 -13.20
CA ARG A 60 -9.75 -3.64 -13.08
C ARG A 60 -9.40 -4.61 -14.22
N PRO A 61 -9.13 -5.89 -13.95
CA PRO A 61 -8.88 -6.84 -15.00
C PRO A 61 -10.15 -7.08 -15.84
N THR A 62 -9.95 -7.31 -17.15
CA THR A 62 -11.03 -7.71 -18.07
C THR A 62 -11.40 -9.17 -17.84
N LYS A 63 -10.39 -10.01 -17.51
CA LYS A 63 -10.55 -11.43 -17.16
C LYS A 63 -9.54 -11.81 -16.09
N GLY A 64 -9.82 -12.92 -15.42
CA GLY A 64 -8.96 -13.47 -14.37
C GLY A 64 -9.28 -12.93 -13.00
N ARG A 65 -8.50 -13.35 -12.00
CA ARG A 65 -8.73 -13.03 -10.59
C ARG A 65 -7.44 -12.67 -9.87
N VAL A 66 -7.57 -11.83 -8.84
CA VAL A 66 -6.53 -11.51 -7.87
C VAL A 66 -6.99 -12.02 -6.50
N ILE A 67 -6.27 -12.97 -5.94
CA ILE A 67 -6.58 -13.60 -4.66
C ILE A 67 -5.46 -13.28 -3.68
N PHE A 68 -5.80 -12.69 -2.54
CA PHE A 68 -4.86 -12.36 -1.48
C PHE A 68 -5.29 -13.02 -0.18
N GLN A 69 -4.40 -13.83 0.43
CA GLN A 69 -4.68 -14.61 1.63
C GLN A 69 -5.99 -15.42 1.53
N GLY A 70 -6.22 -16.06 0.37
CA GLY A 70 -7.43 -16.85 0.09
C GLY A 70 -8.69 -16.02 -0.21
N LYS A 71 -8.64 -14.67 -0.10
CA LYS A 71 -9.76 -13.77 -0.40
C LYS A 71 -9.65 -13.23 -1.81
N ASP A 72 -10.74 -13.30 -2.58
CA ASP A 72 -10.84 -12.64 -3.89
C ASP A 72 -10.96 -11.12 -3.69
N ILE A 73 -9.96 -10.39 -4.19
CA ILE A 73 -9.88 -8.93 -4.15
C ILE A 73 -9.95 -8.31 -5.56
N THR A 74 -10.41 -9.09 -6.53
CA THR A 74 -10.50 -8.67 -7.93
C THR A 74 -11.35 -7.41 -8.08
N GLY A 75 -10.76 -6.34 -8.61
CA GLY A 75 -11.44 -5.07 -8.83
C GLY A 75 -11.72 -4.26 -7.57
N PHE A 76 -11.09 -4.59 -6.45
CA PHE A 76 -11.07 -3.69 -5.29
C PHE A 76 -10.43 -2.36 -5.66
N SER A 77 -10.91 -1.27 -5.06
CA SER A 77 -10.27 0.03 -5.16
C SER A 77 -8.94 0.08 -4.38
N PRO A 78 -8.00 0.99 -4.70
CA PRO A 78 -6.69 1.05 -4.06
C PRO A 78 -6.73 1.19 -2.54
N ASP A 79 -7.71 1.92 -2.02
CA ASP A 79 -7.94 2.07 -0.58
C ASP A 79 -8.31 0.72 0.06
N LEU A 80 -9.23 -0.05 -0.54
CA LEU A 80 -9.59 -1.38 -0.06
C LEU A 80 -8.42 -2.37 -0.17
N VAL A 81 -7.62 -2.29 -1.24
CA VAL A 81 -6.41 -3.12 -1.39
C VAL A 81 -5.41 -2.82 -0.27
N THR A 82 -5.27 -1.55 0.10
CA THR A 82 -4.40 -1.16 1.22
C THR A 82 -4.92 -1.68 2.56
N THR A 83 -6.24 -1.66 2.79
CA THR A 83 -6.85 -2.16 4.04
C THR A 83 -6.66 -3.66 4.24
N VAL A 84 -6.56 -4.44 3.17
CA VAL A 84 -6.28 -5.88 3.27
C VAL A 84 -4.79 -6.20 3.43
N GLY A 85 -3.89 -5.20 3.35
CA GLY A 85 -2.47 -5.34 3.67
C GLY A 85 -1.52 -5.35 2.48
N ILE A 86 -1.96 -4.95 1.28
CA ILE A 86 -1.07 -4.77 0.12
C ILE A 86 -0.70 -3.29 0.00
N ALA A 87 0.57 -2.98 0.17
CA ALA A 87 1.11 -1.63 -0.01
C ALA A 87 1.99 -1.55 -1.27
N ARG A 88 2.06 -0.35 -1.85
CA ARG A 88 2.93 -0.06 -3.00
C ARG A 88 3.74 1.21 -2.74
N THR A 89 5.03 1.13 -3.02
CA THR A 89 5.90 2.31 -3.11
C THR A 89 5.79 2.91 -4.52
N PHE A 90 5.70 4.24 -4.60
CA PHE A 90 5.62 4.96 -5.87
C PHE A 90 6.95 5.66 -6.15
N GLN A 91 7.30 5.76 -7.44
CA GLN A 91 8.51 6.50 -7.86
C GLN A 91 8.40 8.01 -7.63
N ASN A 92 7.19 8.55 -7.76
CA ASN A 92 6.93 9.97 -7.53
C ASN A 92 6.53 10.17 -6.08
N ILE A 93 7.24 11.06 -5.42
CA ILE A 93 6.93 11.48 -4.06
C ILE A 93 5.60 12.24 -4.07
N ARG A 94 4.71 11.90 -3.15
CA ARG A 94 3.42 12.56 -2.94
C ARG A 94 3.30 12.93 -1.47
N LEU A 95 4.04 13.97 -1.07
CA LEU A 95 3.95 14.53 0.26
C LEU A 95 2.95 15.68 0.29
N PHE A 96 2.33 15.86 1.43
CA PHE A 96 1.64 17.10 1.77
C PHE A 96 2.70 18.10 2.22
N GLY A 97 3.25 18.86 1.29
CA GLY A 97 4.45 19.71 1.50
C GLY A 97 4.33 20.70 2.66
N ASN A 98 3.13 21.24 2.88
CA ASN A 98 2.84 22.21 3.94
C ASN A 98 2.54 21.55 5.32
N LEU A 99 2.48 20.24 5.37
CA LEU A 99 2.38 19.50 6.63
C LEU A 99 3.79 19.16 7.12
N THR A 100 3.94 19.02 8.43
CA THR A 100 5.18 18.54 9.03
C THR A 100 5.47 17.09 8.64
N VAL A 101 6.71 16.67 8.81
CA VAL A 101 7.15 15.29 8.59
C VAL A 101 6.30 14.31 9.41
N LEU A 102 6.07 14.62 10.69
CA LEU A 102 5.24 13.80 11.57
C LEU A 102 3.77 13.75 11.08
N GLU A 103 3.20 14.88 10.67
CA GLU A 103 1.82 14.90 10.15
C GLU A 103 1.66 14.09 8.86
N ASN A 104 2.64 14.11 7.96
CA ASN A 104 2.64 13.26 6.77
C ASN A 104 2.59 11.77 7.13
N VAL A 105 3.35 11.32 8.14
CA VAL A 105 3.29 9.95 8.62
C VAL A 105 1.94 9.65 9.27
N LEU A 106 1.42 10.57 10.09
CA LEU A 106 0.13 10.41 10.78
C LEU A 106 -1.04 10.25 9.79
N VAL A 107 -1.00 10.89 8.62
CA VAL A 107 -2.02 10.69 7.57
C VAL A 107 -2.16 9.21 7.19
N SER A 108 -1.08 8.44 7.16
CA SER A 108 -1.11 7.02 6.82
C SER A 108 -1.86 6.15 7.85
N PHE A 109 -1.93 6.61 9.10
CA PHE A 109 -2.62 5.90 10.18
C PHE A 109 -4.14 6.05 10.13
N HIS A 110 -4.68 6.98 9.33
CA HIS A 110 -6.13 7.14 9.20
C HIS A 110 -6.86 5.85 8.79
N VAL A 111 -6.20 4.98 8.03
CA VAL A 111 -6.74 3.68 7.63
C VAL A 111 -6.94 2.73 8.83
N ARG A 112 -6.18 2.94 9.92
CA ARG A 112 -6.22 2.10 11.14
C ARG A 112 -7.12 2.67 12.23
N LEU A 113 -7.53 3.94 12.14
CA LEU A 113 -8.39 4.55 13.13
C LEU A 113 -9.75 3.86 13.17
N GLN A 114 -10.04 3.18 14.27
CA GLN A 114 -11.32 2.53 14.54
C GLN A 114 -12.32 3.46 15.24
N SER A 115 -11.85 4.62 15.71
CA SER A 115 -12.70 5.59 16.40
C SER A 115 -13.73 6.19 15.45
N SER A 116 -14.98 6.16 15.88
CA SER A 116 -16.09 6.78 15.18
C SER A 116 -15.82 8.26 14.91
N PHE A 117 -16.31 8.79 13.78
CA PHE A 117 -16.26 10.22 13.41
C PHE A 117 -16.75 11.16 14.52
N LEU A 118 -17.54 10.65 15.46
CA LEU A 118 -18.08 11.38 16.60
C LEU A 118 -17.16 11.37 17.83
N ALA A 119 -16.17 10.49 17.89
CA ALA A 119 -15.29 10.33 19.06
C ALA A 119 -14.49 11.62 19.40
N PRO A 120 -13.94 12.36 18.42
CA PRO A 120 -13.29 13.65 18.66
C PRO A 120 -14.26 14.68 19.24
N MET A 121 -15.52 14.67 18.79
CA MET A 121 -16.54 15.64 19.17
C MET A 121 -16.97 15.51 20.64
N PHE A 122 -16.85 14.30 21.20
CA PHE A 122 -17.18 14.00 22.60
C PHE A 122 -15.96 13.90 23.51
N SER A 123 -14.75 14.22 23.03
CA SER A 123 -13.48 14.19 23.79
C SER A 123 -13.31 12.92 24.64
N LEU A 124 -13.68 11.76 24.09
CA LEU A 124 -13.64 10.49 24.81
C LEU A 124 -12.21 10.12 25.22
N PRO A 125 -11.96 9.64 26.45
CA PRO A 125 -10.63 9.23 26.91
C PRO A 125 -9.99 8.14 26.05
N SER A 126 -10.80 7.32 25.36
CA SER A 126 -10.34 6.30 24.42
C SER A 126 -9.69 6.92 23.19
N TYR A 127 -10.26 8.00 22.63
CA TYR A 127 -9.72 8.72 21.50
C TYR A 127 -8.32 9.29 21.80
N TRP A 128 -8.15 9.96 22.94
CA TRP A 128 -6.87 10.53 23.33
C TRP A 128 -5.78 9.46 23.56
N ARG A 129 -6.17 8.28 24.05
CA ARG A 129 -5.22 7.15 24.21
C ARG A 129 -4.80 6.60 22.86
N GLU A 130 -5.74 6.43 21.93
CA GLU A 130 -5.47 5.95 20.57
C GLU A 130 -4.59 6.95 19.80
N GLU A 131 -4.92 8.25 19.84
CA GLU A 131 -4.12 9.30 19.23
C GLU A 131 -2.68 9.34 19.77
N LYS A 132 -2.52 9.24 21.09
CA LYS A 132 -1.19 9.21 21.70
C LYS A 132 -0.38 7.97 21.28
N ALA A 133 -1.02 6.81 21.16
CA ALA A 133 -0.38 5.58 20.73
C ALA A 133 0.08 5.68 19.27
N ILE A 134 -0.79 6.17 18.37
CA ILE A 134 -0.48 6.39 16.95
C ILE A 134 0.65 7.40 16.78
N ARG A 135 0.62 8.51 17.53
CA ARG A 135 1.67 9.52 17.48
C ARG A 135 3.03 8.97 17.92
N ARG A 136 3.04 8.08 18.93
CA ARG A 136 4.25 7.40 19.37
C ARG A 136 4.76 6.43 18.29
N GLU A 137 3.89 5.60 17.72
CA GLU A 137 4.26 4.69 16.64
C GLU A 137 4.82 5.44 15.43
N ALA A 138 4.21 6.58 15.06
CA ALA A 138 4.71 7.44 14.00
C ALA A 138 6.11 7.99 14.31
N TYR A 139 6.35 8.37 15.56
CA TYR A 139 7.67 8.84 15.98
C TYR A 139 8.72 7.73 15.92
N ASP A 140 8.38 6.53 16.43
CA ASP A 140 9.26 5.35 16.41
C ASP A 140 9.64 4.97 14.95
N LEU A 141 8.69 5.11 13.99
CA LEU A 141 8.97 4.91 12.56
C LEU A 141 9.94 5.96 12.00
N LEU A 142 9.77 7.24 12.36
CA LEU A 142 10.67 8.31 11.93
C LEU A 142 12.06 8.14 12.52
N GLU A 143 12.17 7.70 13.76
CA GLU A 143 13.44 7.37 14.39
C GLU A 143 14.15 6.22 13.66
N ALA A 144 13.42 5.18 13.29
CA ALA A 144 13.96 4.02 12.56
C ALA A 144 14.56 4.40 11.18
N VAL A 145 14.08 5.48 10.56
CA VAL A 145 14.61 6.00 9.28
C VAL A 145 15.52 7.23 9.45
N GLY A 146 15.86 7.61 10.70
CA GLY A 146 16.78 8.71 11.00
C GLY A 146 16.19 10.12 10.85
N LEU A 147 14.86 10.27 10.89
CA LEU A 147 14.14 11.55 10.74
C LEU A 147 13.51 12.04 12.05
N ALA A 148 13.93 11.52 13.20
CA ALA A 148 13.40 11.92 14.51
C ALA A 148 13.56 13.41 14.79
N ASP A 149 14.70 14.01 14.40
CA ASP A 149 14.98 15.43 14.63
C ASP A 149 14.17 16.35 13.72
N ALA A 150 13.76 15.86 12.54
CA ALA A 150 13.02 16.63 11.53
C ALA A 150 11.48 16.55 11.70
N THR A 151 10.97 15.90 12.74
CA THR A 151 9.53 15.65 12.95
C THR A 151 8.63 16.89 12.86
N LYS A 152 9.16 18.06 13.23
CA LYS A 152 8.44 19.35 13.25
C LYS A 152 8.71 20.21 12.01
N GLU A 153 9.62 19.81 11.14
CA GLU A 153 9.91 20.52 9.91
C GLU A 153 8.81 20.28 8.88
N GLU A 154 8.58 21.25 8.00
CA GLU A 154 7.70 21.04 6.85
C GLU A 154 8.32 20.01 5.90
N ALA A 155 7.52 19.07 5.41
CA ALA A 155 8.01 17.98 4.59
C ALA A 155 8.69 18.48 3.29
N GLN A 156 8.27 19.63 2.75
CA GLN A 156 8.89 20.23 1.56
C GLN A 156 10.29 20.82 1.82
N SER A 157 10.66 21.10 3.08
CA SER A 157 11.98 21.63 3.43
C SER A 157 13.07 20.57 3.46
N LEU A 158 12.70 19.30 3.55
CA LEU A 158 13.66 18.21 3.60
C LEU A 158 14.42 18.05 2.28
N PRO A 159 15.68 17.59 2.32
CA PRO A 159 16.39 17.12 1.13
C PRO A 159 15.60 16.04 0.39
N TYR A 160 15.70 15.99 -0.94
CA TYR A 160 14.95 15.04 -1.78
C TYR A 160 15.09 13.57 -1.34
N GLY A 161 16.28 13.16 -0.87
CA GLY A 161 16.54 11.81 -0.36
C GLY A 161 15.72 11.47 0.89
N GLU A 162 15.53 12.44 1.78
CA GLU A 162 14.77 12.28 3.02
C GLU A 162 13.26 12.36 2.79
N GLN A 163 12.83 13.08 1.75
CA GLN A 163 11.43 13.09 1.32
C GLN A 163 10.98 11.74 0.76
N ARG A 164 11.89 10.89 0.30
CA ARG A 164 11.64 9.61 -0.37
C ARG A 164 11.72 8.41 0.57
#